data_4670c28cd4f76728561faf3b40e9d7d3
#
_entry.id   4670c28cd4f76728561faf3b40e9d7d3
#
_cell.length_a   1.000
_cell.length_b   1.000
_cell.length_c   1.000
_cell.angle_alpha   90.00
_cell.angle_beta   90.00
_cell.angle_gamma   90.00
#
_symmetry.space_group_name_H-M   'P 1'
#
loop_
_entity.id
_entity.type
_entity.pdbx_description
1 polymer ?
#
loop_
_entity_poly.entity_id
_entity_poly.type
_entity_poly.pdbx_seq_one_letter_code
_entity_poly.pdbx_strand_id
1 'polypeptide(L)'
;RRVYADAEYLAPLIGYTGKVSAEELEELKKEDDSYDATDIVGKTGLESVLETTLQGDKGSETLYVDNMGRTLEVASRVEPQAGNDVILTIDMDLQKAAYQILEQYIAGIICAKLADTEEFNADLVESADQIWIPVYDVYYALFENNVLNVGHLKADDATANEQEVYNAFLVKASEIFATIKNELLSDTPTAYKDLEEEYQAYESYIVNNMLMSDTGILDADAIDKTDLVYKEWTEDETISLKEFLTYAIQQNWLDITKITSDTEYMDTGEMFTTLADYISNYLYDDDNFCKQVYRYLLKEERINEAEICLLLFDQGVLDMDTTAYQQLSDGSLSGFDFIYQKIYNLEIRPSQLALNPCSGSLVLTDPNNGET
;
A
#
# COMPACT_ATOMS: atom_id res chain seq x y z
N ARG A 1 -3.40 5.08 -23.93
CA ARG A 1 -2.64 4.84 -22.70
C ARG A 1 -1.64 5.96 -22.48
N ARG A 2 -1.63 6.59 -21.30
CA ARG A 2 -0.62 7.57 -20.92
C ARG A 2 0.75 6.89 -20.80
N VAL A 3 1.80 7.59 -21.21
CA VAL A 3 3.20 7.18 -21.06
C VAL A 3 3.95 8.39 -20.50
N TYR A 4 4.55 8.23 -19.34
CA TYR A 4 5.27 9.30 -18.65
C TYR A 4 6.78 9.12 -18.87
N ALA A 5 7.37 9.99 -19.69
CA ALA A 5 8.82 10.09 -19.77
C ALA A 5 9.35 10.80 -18.52
N ASP A 6 10.52 10.39 -18.04
CA ASP A 6 11.17 10.98 -16.86
C ASP A 6 10.25 11.06 -15.62
N ALA A 7 9.39 10.05 -15.44
CA ALA A 7 8.31 10.03 -14.43
C ALA A 7 8.81 10.32 -13.01
N GLU A 8 9.98 9.82 -12.64
CA GLU A 8 10.56 10.01 -11.29
C GLU A 8 10.77 11.48 -10.92
N TYR A 9 11.08 12.34 -11.90
CA TYR A 9 11.31 13.77 -11.66
C TYR A 9 10.04 14.61 -11.72
N LEU A 10 9.01 14.11 -12.39
CA LEU A 10 7.80 14.86 -12.71
C LEU A 10 6.56 14.35 -11.96
N ALA A 11 6.58 13.17 -11.36
CA ALA A 11 5.42 12.57 -10.71
C ALA A 11 4.68 13.50 -9.72
N PRO A 12 5.37 14.26 -8.84
CA PRO A 12 4.70 15.19 -7.93
C PRO A 12 3.95 16.34 -8.61
N LEU A 13 4.35 16.71 -9.83
CA LEU A 13 3.76 17.80 -10.61
C LEU A 13 2.67 17.31 -11.58
N ILE A 14 3.01 16.29 -12.37
CA ILE A 14 2.10 15.75 -13.40
C ILE A 14 0.97 14.96 -12.76
N GLY A 15 1.24 14.20 -11.70
CA GLY A 15 0.30 13.28 -11.11
C GLY A 15 0.12 12.01 -11.95
N TYR A 16 -1.07 11.40 -11.86
CA TYR A 16 -1.39 10.17 -12.56
C TYR A 16 -2.85 10.10 -12.98
N THR A 17 -3.16 9.17 -13.88
CA THR A 17 -4.52 8.90 -14.35
C THR A 17 -5.03 7.58 -13.77
N GLY A 18 -6.32 7.50 -13.50
CA GLY A 18 -6.99 6.31 -12.98
C GLY A 18 -8.46 6.26 -13.40
N LYS A 19 -9.13 5.15 -13.08
CA LYS A 19 -10.56 5.00 -13.37
C LYS A 19 -11.36 6.06 -12.62
N VAL A 20 -12.32 6.66 -13.31
CA VAL A 20 -13.22 7.69 -12.74
C VAL A 20 -14.05 7.08 -11.59
N SER A 21 -14.18 7.79 -10.47
CA SER A 21 -15.12 7.46 -9.40
C SER A 21 -16.52 8.01 -9.70
N ALA A 22 -17.52 7.56 -8.92
CA ALA A 22 -18.89 8.06 -9.10
C ALA A 22 -18.99 9.58 -8.83
N GLU A 23 -18.30 10.06 -7.82
CA GLU A 23 -18.27 11.49 -7.45
C GLU A 23 -17.58 12.34 -8.51
N GLU A 24 -16.39 11.92 -8.99
CA GLU A 24 -15.66 12.59 -10.06
C GLU A 24 -16.48 12.63 -11.35
N LEU A 25 -17.20 11.54 -11.67
CA LEU A 25 -18.04 11.46 -12.84
C LEU A 25 -19.19 12.49 -12.78
N GLU A 26 -19.80 12.69 -11.62
CA GLU A 26 -20.85 13.70 -11.44
C GLU A 26 -20.32 15.12 -11.65
N GLU A 27 -19.09 15.41 -11.20
CA GLU A 27 -18.48 16.72 -11.40
C GLU A 27 -18.08 16.92 -12.87
N LEU A 28 -17.40 15.95 -13.49
CA LEU A 28 -16.98 16.05 -14.88
C LEU A 28 -18.17 16.17 -15.86
N LYS A 29 -19.26 15.49 -15.59
CA LYS A 29 -20.51 15.61 -16.39
C LYS A 29 -21.18 16.98 -16.32
N LYS A 30 -20.86 17.81 -15.35
CA LYS A 30 -21.34 19.20 -15.34
C LYS A 30 -20.65 20.06 -16.40
N GLU A 31 -19.44 19.69 -16.79
CA GLU A 31 -18.63 20.38 -17.81
C GLU A 31 -18.77 19.72 -19.17
N ASP A 32 -18.79 18.38 -19.23
CA ASP A 32 -18.91 17.62 -20.49
C ASP A 32 -19.67 16.30 -20.25
N ASP A 33 -20.84 16.18 -20.88
CA ASP A 33 -21.72 15.00 -20.81
C ASP A 33 -21.14 13.74 -21.47
N SER A 34 -19.99 13.82 -22.16
CA SER A 34 -19.34 12.69 -22.85
C SER A 34 -18.65 11.71 -21.92
N TYR A 35 -18.40 12.09 -20.65
CA TYR A 35 -17.78 11.21 -19.66
C TYR A 35 -18.70 10.04 -19.27
N ASP A 36 -18.11 8.86 -19.08
CA ASP A 36 -18.80 7.66 -18.59
C ASP A 36 -17.99 6.90 -17.51
N ALA A 37 -18.63 5.95 -16.83
CA ALA A 37 -18.06 5.22 -15.69
C ALA A 37 -16.84 4.33 -16.04
N THR A 38 -16.50 4.21 -17.32
CA THR A 38 -15.36 3.41 -17.79
C THR A 38 -14.14 4.28 -18.12
N ASP A 39 -14.28 5.60 -18.04
CA ASP A 39 -13.22 6.52 -18.41
C ASP A 39 -12.04 6.49 -17.43
N ILE A 40 -10.89 6.79 -17.99
CA ILE A 40 -9.65 7.03 -17.25
C ILE A 40 -9.42 8.54 -17.24
N VAL A 41 -9.37 9.10 -16.04
CA VAL A 41 -9.25 10.54 -15.81
C VAL A 41 -8.04 10.86 -14.94
N GLY A 42 -7.60 12.11 -14.94
CA GLY A 42 -6.55 12.60 -14.07
C GLY A 42 -6.97 12.56 -12.60
N LYS A 43 -6.13 11.96 -11.75
CA LYS A 43 -6.41 11.82 -10.31
C LYS A 43 -5.75 12.89 -9.47
N THR A 44 -4.57 13.27 -9.82
CA THR A 44 -3.78 14.27 -9.09
C THR A 44 -2.96 15.13 -10.05
N GLY A 45 -2.38 16.21 -9.54
CA GLY A 45 -1.45 17.07 -10.27
C GLY A 45 -2.04 17.71 -11.52
N LEU A 46 -1.21 17.94 -12.52
CA LEU A 46 -1.61 18.55 -13.79
C LEU A 46 -2.58 17.69 -14.58
N GLU A 47 -2.49 16.36 -14.48
CA GLU A 47 -3.45 15.46 -15.13
C GLU A 47 -4.87 15.73 -14.62
N SER A 48 -5.06 15.96 -13.31
CA SER A 48 -6.37 16.28 -12.74
C SER A 48 -6.82 17.71 -13.08
N VAL A 49 -5.93 18.69 -12.90
CA VAL A 49 -6.29 20.13 -13.12
C VAL A 49 -6.60 20.43 -14.57
N LEU A 50 -5.95 19.73 -15.51
CA LEU A 50 -6.07 19.96 -16.95
C LEU A 50 -6.85 18.85 -17.65
N GLU A 51 -7.59 18.03 -16.92
CA GLU A 51 -8.32 16.88 -17.47
C GLU A 51 -9.14 17.25 -18.70
N THR A 52 -9.99 18.28 -18.61
CA THR A 52 -10.85 18.72 -19.70
C THR A 52 -10.08 19.29 -20.91
N THR A 53 -8.84 19.72 -20.72
CA THR A 53 -7.96 20.19 -21.80
C THR A 53 -7.23 19.03 -22.49
N LEU A 54 -6.82 18.03 -21.70
CA LEU A 54 -6.05 16.87 -22.15
C LEU A 54 -6.95 15.76 -22.70
N GLN A 55 -8.23 15.71 -22.29
CA GLN A 55 -9.21 14.77 -22.78
C GLN A 55 -9.54 15.09 -24.25
N GLY A 56 -9.54 14.09 -25.08
CA GLY A 56 -9.95 14.22 -26.47
C GLY A 56 -11.40 13.78 -26.68
N ASP A 57 -11.87 13.92 -27.92
CA ASP A 57 -13.19 13.43 -28.30
C ASP A 57 -13.18 11.93 -28.54
N LYS A 58 -14.16 11.22 -27.95
CA LYS A 58 -14.29 9.76 -28.11
C LYS A 58 -14.71 9.40 -29.54
N GLY A 59 -14.05 8.41 -30.10
CA GLY A 59 -14.51 7.74 -31.30
C GLY A 59 -15.70 6.80 -31.01
N SER A 60 -16.52 6.54 -32.00
CA SER A 60 -17.62 5.58 -31.89
C SER A 60 -17.81 4.78 -33.18
N GLU A 61 -18.21 3.51 -33.00
CA GLU A 61 -18.62 2.65 -34.10
C GLU A 61 -20.03 2.12 -33.86
N THR A 62 -20.88 2.26 -34.89
CA THR A 62 -22.20 1.60 -34.92
C THR A 62 -22.08 0.33 -35.73
N LEU A 63 -22.41 -0.80 -35.12
CA LEU A 63 -22.26 -2.11 -35.73
C LEU A 63 -23.62 -2.79 -35.92
N TYR A 64 -23.82 -3.43 -37.07
CA TYR A 64 -24.85 -4.45 -37.20
C TYR A 64 -24.31 -5.77 -36.72
N VAL A 65 -25.03 -6.40 -35.81
CA VAL A 65 -24.62 -7.69 -35.22
C VAL A 65 -25.72 -8.74 -35.46
N ASP A 66 -25.30 -10.02 -35.54
CA ASP A 66 -26.26 -11.13 -35.58
C ASP A 66 -26.82 -11.42 -34.16
N ASN A 67 -27.73 -12.37 -34.06
CA ASN A 67 -28.34 -12.81 -32.80
C ASN A 67 -27.35 -13.45 -31.79
N MET A 68 -26.10 -13.66 -32.19
CA MET A 68 -25.00 -14.18 -31.37
C MET A 68 -23.96 -13.10 -31.05
N GLY A 69 -24.22 -11.81 -31.37
CA GLY A 69 -23.32 -10.69 -31.11
C GLY A 69 -22.14 -10.57 -32.08
N ARG A 70 -22.12 -11.33 -33.21
CA ARG A 70 -21.04 -11.24 -34.18
C ARG A 70 -21.29 -10.09 -35.14
N THR A 71 -20.27 -9.26 -35.38
CA THR A 71 -20.34 -8.11 -36.29
C THR A 71 -20.58 -8.60 -37.72
N LEU A 72 -21.65 -8.09 -38.33
CA LEU A 72 -22.01 -8.31 -39.75
C LEU A 72 -21.48 -7.18 -40.62
N GLU A 73 -21.64 -5.94 -40.17
CA GLU A 73 -21.25 -4.75 -40.91
C GLU A 73 -21.03 -3.56 -39.98
N VAL A 74 -20.11 -2.66 -40.34
CA VAL A 74 -19.94 -1.37 -39.67
C VAL A 74 -20.83 -0.35 -40.33
N ALA A 75 -21.88 0.09 -39.65
CA ALA A 75 -22.86 1.05 -40.20
C ALA A 75 -22.31 2.49 -40.25
N SER A 76 -21.58 2.89 -39.20
CA SER A 76 -20.89 4.18 -39.14
C SER A 76 -19.69 4.11 -38.21
N ARG A 77 -18.71 4.99 -38.46
CA ARG A 77 -17.53 5.16 -37.62
C ARG A 77 -17.20 6.64 -37.48
N VAL A 78 -16.96 7.06 -36.25
CA VAL A 78 -16.41 8.36 -35.89
C VAL A 78 -15.03 8.13 -35.30
N GLU A 79 -14.01 8.70 -35.93
CA GLU A 79 -12.63 8.55 -35.40
C GLU A 79 -12.45 9.41 -34.16
N PRO A 80 -11.71 8.90 -33.13
CA PRO A 80 -11.38 9.67 -31.94
C PRO A 80 -10.46 10.85 -32.29
N GLN A 81 -10.62 11.97 -31.59
CA GLN A 81 -9.72 13.12 -31.69
C GLN A 81 -8.89 13.24 -30.42
N ALA A 82 -7.60 13.50 -30.59
CA ALA A 82 -6.70 13.75 -29.45
C ALA A 82 -7.06 15.08 -28.77
N GLY A 83 -6.88 15.16 -27.48
CA GLY A 83 -6.99 16.42 -26.73
C GLY A 83 -5.88 17.40 -27.07
N ASN A 84 -5.89 18.54 -26.40
CA ASN A 84 -4.92 19.60 -26.65
C ASN A 84 -3.56 19.31 -26.00
N ASP A 85 -2.50 19.80 -26.63
CA ASP A 85 -1.18 19.82 -26.01
C ASP A 85 -1.09 20.94 -24.98
N VAL A 86 -0.42 20.64 -23.85
CA VAL A 86 -0.12 21.60 -22.79
C VAL A 86 1.39 21.77 -22.70
N ILE A 87 1.86 23.00 -22.86
CA ILE A 87 3.28 23.36 -22.75
C ILE A 87 3.52 23.99 -21.38
N LEU A 88 4.42 23.39 -20.62
CA LEU A 88 4.80 23.89 -19.31
C LEU A 88 6.05 24.81 -19.40
N THR A 89 6.20 25.72 -18.45
CA THR A 89 7.37 26.59 -18.32
C THR A 89 8.55 25.89 -17.64
N ILE A 90 8.38 24.65 -17.21
CA ILE A 90 9.37 23.88 -16.46
C ILE A 90 10.57 23.55 -17.35
N ASP A 91 11.75 23.94 -16.92
CA ASP A 91 13.03 23.50 -17.49
C ASP A 91 13.35 22.10 -16.94
N MET A 92 13.40 21.11 -17.83
CA MET A 92 13.57 19.71 -17.44
C MET A 92 14.94 19.39 -16.83
N ASP A 93 16.01 20.05 -17.29
CA ASP A 93 17.35 19.85 -16.74
C ASP A 93 17.45 20.45 -15.34
N LEU A 94 16.81 21.60 -15.13
CA LEU A 94 16.73 22.25 -13.82
C LEU A 94 15.86 21.43 -12.84
N GLN A 95 14.74 20.86 -13.32
CA GLN A 95 13.89 19.97 -12.53
C GLN A 95 14.66 18.73 -12.07
N LYS A 96 15.40 18.08 -12.96
CA LYS A 96 16.26 16.92 -12.63
C LYS A 96 17.33 17.28 -11.61
N ALA A 97 18.00 18.42 -11.81
CA ALA A 97 19.02 18.89 -10.86
C ALA A 97 18.43 19.19 -9.48
N ALA A 98 17.27 19.84 -9.42
CA ALA A 98 16.56 20.15 -8.17
C ALA A 98 16.17 18.86 -7.42
N TYR A 99 15.64 17.88 -8.12
CA TYR A 99 15.30 16.57 -7.56
C TYR A 99 16.55 15.87 -6.98
N GLN A 100 17.63 15.79 -7.74
CA GLN A 100 18.87 15.15 -7.30
C GLN A 100 19.48 15.86 -6.07
N ILE A 101 19.42 17.19 -6.01
CA ILE A 101 19.87 17.97 -4.85
C ILE A 101 19.02 17.61 -3.63
N LEU A 102 17.70 17.55 -3.75
CA LEU A 102 16.80 17.16 -2.66
C LEU A 102 17.11 15.76 -2.15
N GLU A 103 17.21 14.79 -3.04
CA GLU A 103 17.54 13.38 -2.68
C GLU A 103 18.88 13.33 -1.93
N GLN A 104 19.91 14.03 -2.41
CA GLN A 104 21.22 14.06 -1.76
C GLN A 104 21.19 14.70 -0.37
N TYR A 105 20.44 15.81 -0.20
CA TYR A 105 20.31 16.47 1.10
C TYR A 105 19.52 15.61 2.09
N ILE A 106 18.43 15.01 1.66
CA ILE A 106 17.59 14.15 2.51
C ILE A 106 18.35 12.88 2.88
N ALA A 107 19.08 12.25 1.94
CA ALA A 107 19.96 11.11 2.23
C ALA A 107 21.01 11.46 3.30
N GLY A 108 21.63 12.64 3.21
CA GLY A 108 22.57 13.14 4.22
C GLY A 108 21.91 13.31 5.60
N ILE A 109 20.66 13.79 5.66
CA ILE A 109 19.89 13.90 6.90
C ILE A 109 19.57 12.52 7.48
N ILE A 110 19.06 11.60 6.65
CA ILE A 110 18.75 10.23 7.08
C ILE A 110 20.02 9.59 7.65
N CYS A 111 21.12 9.57 6.91
CA CYS A 111 22.38 8.98 7.36
C CYS A 111 22.92 9.62 8.65
N ALA A 112 22.76 10.94 8.82
CA ALA A 112 23.17 11.62 10.06
C ALA A 112 22.29 11.28 11.28
N LYS A 113 21.08 10.79 11.05
CA LYS A 113 20.09 10.45 12.08
C LYS A 113 19.88 8.93 12.25
N LEU A 114 20.36 8.14 11.31
CA LEU A 114 20.20 6.69 11.35
C LEU A 114 20.97 6.09 12.53
N ALA A 115 20.29 5.26 13.31
CA ALA A 115 20.85 4.54 14.44
C ALA A 115 20.57 3.03 14.31
N ASP A 116 21.51 2.22 14.76
CA ASP A 116 21.36 0.77 14.80
C ASP A 116 20.50 0.38 16.02
N THR A 117 19.21 0.62 15.91
CA THR A 117 18.20 0.36 16.94
C THR A 117 16.91 -0.13 16.29
N GLU A 118 16.12 -0.89 17.05
CA GLU A 118 14.83 -1.41 16.60
C GLU A 118 13.73 -0.34 16.64
N GLU A 119 13.73 0.47 17.71
CA GLU A 119 12.66 1.44 17.96
C GLU A 119 13.21 2.80 18.39
N PHE A 120 12.42 3.84 18.12
CA PHE A 120 12.65 5.18 18.66
C PHE A 120 12.03 5.28 20.05
N ASN A 121 12.82 5.75 21.01
CA ASN A 121 12.32 6.01 22.37
C ASN A 121 12.27 7.51 22.64
N ALA A 122 11.06 8.08 22.64
CA ALA A 122 10.81 9.49 22.87
C ALA A 122 11.24 9.98 24.29
N ASP A 123 11.25 9.09 25.29
CA ASP A 123 11.63 9.43 26.66
C ASP A 123 13.13 9.74 26.81
N LEU A 124 13.93 9.34 25.83
CA LEU A 124 15.38 9.60 25.80
C LEU A 124 15.75 10.92 25.09
N VAL A 125 14.75 11.68 24.59
CA VAL A 125 14.95 12.86 23.73
C VAL A 125 14.48 14.11 24.46
N GLU A 126 15.40 15.05 24.71
CA GLU A 126 15.12 16.35 25.33
C GLU A 126 14.84 17.45 24.29
N SER A 127 15.28 17.25 23.04
CA SER A 127 15.19 18.26 21.98
C SER A 127 15.16 17.60 20.59
N ALA A 128 14.59 18.30 19.60
CA ALA A 128 14.39 17.78 18.24
C ALA A 128 15.68 17.38 17.50
N ASP A 129 16.83 17.96 17.87
CA ASP A 129 18.12 17.60 17.30
C ASP A 129 18.64 16.24 17.75
N GLN A 130 18.10 15.69 18.85
CA GLN A 130 18.42 14.36 19.37
C GLN A 130 17.56 13.25 18.79
N ILE A 131 16.55 13.57 17.98
CA ILE A 131 15.73 12.57 17.30
C ILE A 131 16.62 11.75 16.36
N TRP A 132 16.52 10.43 16.44
CA TRP A 132 17.16 9.48 15.53
C TRP A 132 16.13 8.66 14.79
N ILE A 133 16.56 7.98 13.73
CA ILE A 133 15.77 7.07 12.92
C ILE A 133 16.27 5.66 13.22
N PRO A 134 15.46 4.78 13.76
CA PRO A 134 15.81 3.36 13.87
C PRO A 134 16.07 2.77 12.49
N VAL A 135 17.10 1.94 12.35
CA VAL A 135 17.35 1.26 11.07
C VAL A 135 16.21 0.31 10.69
N TYR A 136 15.50 -0.20 11.67
CA TYR A 136 14.32 -1.05 11.45
C TYR A 136 13.20 -0.32 10.70
N ASP A 137 13.03 1.01 10.90
CA ASP A 137 12.09 1.80 10.12
C ASP A 137 12.45 1.79 8.61
N VAL A 138 13.76 1.72 8.29
CA VAL A 138 14.20 1.55 6.90
C VAL A 138 13.80 0.18 6.37
N TYR A 139 14.07 -0.90 7.11
CA TYR A 139 13.68 -2.25 6.68
C TYR A 139 12.17 -2.39 6.49
N TYR A 140 11.37 -1.80 7.38
CA TYR A 140 9.92 -1.76 7.23
C TYR A 140 9.50 -0.97 5.99
N ALA A 141 10.12 0.18 5.75
CA ALA A 141 9.84 1.02 4.59
C ALA A 141 10.12 0.31 3.25
N LEU A 142 11.14 -0.57 3.19
CA LEU A 142 11.42 -1.37 2.00
C LEU A 142 10.22 -2.25 1.59
N PHE A 143 9.51 -2.83 2.55
CA PHE A 143 8.29 -3.60 2.30
C PHE A 143 7.08 -2.67 2.07
N GLU A 144 6.84 -1.72 2.96
CA GLU A 144 5.65 -0.87 2.95
C GLU A 144 5.53 -0.07 1.65
N ASN A 145 6.65 0.47 1.16
CA ASN A 145 6.70 1.28 -0.06
C ASN A 145 6.94 0.47 -1.34
N ASN A 146 6.83 -0.86 -1.28
CA ASN A 146 7.01 -1.76 -2.42
C ASN A 146 8.39 -1.64 -3.10
N VAL A 147 9.43 -1.30 -2.36
CA VAL A 147 10.81 -1.43 -2.82
C VAL A 147 11.15 -2.91 -2.94
N LEU A 148 10.73 -3.70 -1.94
CA LEU A 148 10.69 -5.16 -1.99
C LEU A 148 9.28 -5.63 -2.35
N ASN A 149 9.20 -6.54 -3.29
CA ASN A 149 7.95 -7.14 -3.75
C ASN A 149 7.64 -8.41 -2.95
N VAL A 150 6.69 -8.33 -2.01
CA VAL A 150 6.30 -9.49 -1.20
C VAL A 150 5.69 -10.62 -2.04
N GLY A 151 5.04 -10.29 -3.16
CA GLY A 151 4.49 -11.29 -4.08
C GLY A 151 5.55 -12.12 -4.80
N HIS A 152 6.76 -11.57 -5.01
CA HIS A 152 7.86 -12.29 -5.64
C HIS A 152 8.44 -13.38 -4.74
N LEU A 153 8.36 -13.24 -3.42
CA LEU A 153 8.86 -14.22 -2.46
C LEU A 153 8.21 -15.61 -2.61
N LYS A 154 6.98 -15.66 -3.15
CA LYS A 154 6.23 -16.89 -3.44
C LYS A 154 6.29 -17.33 -4.91
N ALA A 155 7.08 -16.67 -5.76
CA ALA A 155 7.19 -16.98 -7.18
C ALA A 155 7.99 -18.27 -7.44
N ASP A 156 7.74 -18.91 -8.58
CA ASP A 156 8.43 -20.15 -8.97
C ASP A 156 9.93 -19.93 -9.20
N ASP A 157 10.36 -18.72 -9.53
CA ASP A 157 11.74 -18.31 -9.77
C ASP A 157 12.40 -17.60 -8.58
N ALA A 158 11.73 -17.58 -7.41
CA ALA A 158 12.28 -17.03 -6.18
C ALA A 158 13.62 -17.71 -5.80
N THR A 159 14.58 -16.89 -5.36
CA THR A 159 15.89 -17.36 -4.91
C THR A 159 15.80 -18.20 -3.63
N ALA A 160 16.90 -18.84 -3.24
CA ALA A 160 16.92 -19.60 -1.99
C ALA A 160 16.67 -18.73 -0.75
N ASN A 161 17.23 -17.50 -0.70
CA ASN A 161 17.00 -16.55 0.36
C ASN A 161 15.52 -16.09 0.39
N GLU A 162 14.93 -15.77 -0.77
CA GLU A 162 13.50 -15.41 -0.86
C GLU A 162 12.62 -16.55 -0.35
N GLN A 163 12.91 -17.79 -0.72
CA GLN A 163 12.17 -18.96 -0.24
C GLN A 163 12.31 -19.17 1.28
N GLU A 164 13.47 -18.88 1.86
CA GLU A 164 13.70 -18.97 3.31
C GLU A 164 12.86 -17.92 4.04
N VAL A 165 12.88 -16.67 3.61
CA VAL A 165 12.05 -15.58 4.12
C VAL A 165 10.55 -15.90 3.96
N TYR A 166 10.15 -16.45 2.82
CA TYR A 166 8.76 -16.87 2.60
C TYR A 166 8.35 -18.05 3.50
N ASN A 167 9.23 -19.02 3.74
CA ASN A 167 8.94 -20.12 4.65
C ASN A 167 8.73 -19.63 6.11
N ALA A 168 9.50 -18.63 6.56
CA ALA A 168 9.26 -17.98 7.84
C ALA A 168 7.86 -17.33 7.89
N PHE A 169 7.45 -16.65 6.81
CA PHE A 169 6.11 -16.11 6.67
C PHE A 169 5.02 -17.19 6.77
N LEU A 170 5.18 -18.33 6.07
CA LEU A 170 4.19 -19.42 6.11
C LEU A 170 3.94 -19.95 7.51
N VAL A 171 5.01 -20.14 8.27
CA VAL A 171 4.93 -20.58 9.67
C VAL A 171 4.18 -19.55 10.51
N LYS A 172 4.58 -18.28 10.44
CA LYS A 172 3.96 -17.19 11.19
C LYS A 172 2.50 -16.98 10.84
N ALA A 173 2.16 -16.97 9.54
CA ALA A 173 0.79 -16.84 9.07
C ALA A 173 -0.11 -17.98 9.62
N SER A 174 0.40 -19.22 9.63
CA SER A 174 -0.32 -20.35 10.24
C SER A 174 -0.60 -20.15 11.74
N GLU A 175 0.36 -19.60 12.49
CA GLU A 175 0.20 -19.27 13.90
C GLU A 175 -0.85 -18.17 14.11
N ILE A 176 -0.78 -17.09 13.31
CA ILE A 176 -1.71 -15.97 13.35
C ILE A 176 -3.15 -16.46 13.09
N PHE A 177 -3.35 -17.18 12.00
CA PHE A 177 -4.70 -17.65 11.61
C PHE A 177 -5.28 -18.66 12.59
N ALA A 178 -4.44 -19.51 13.18
CA ALA A 178 -4.88 -20.41 14.25
C ALA A 178 -5.32 -19.62 15.49
N THR A 179 -4.60 -18.58 15.88
CA THR A 179 -4.94 -17.74 17.02
C THR A 179 -6.24 -16.96 16.77
N ILE A 180 -6.37 -16.28 15.63
CA ILE A 180 -7.59 -15.56 15.25
C ILE A 180 -8.80 -16.50 15.24
N LYS A 181 -8.65 -17.69 14.64
CA LYS A 181 -9.73 -18.70 14.62
C LYS A 181 -10.11 -19.14 16.03
N ASN A 182 -9.13 -19.38 16.91
CA ASN A 182 -9.39 -19.74 18.31
C ASN A 182 -10.12 -18.63 19.06
N GLU A 183 -9.72 -17.36 18.91
CA GLU A 183 -10.42 -16.22 19.51
C GLU A 183 -11.87 -16.11 19.01
N LEU A 184 -12.11 -16.23 17.70
CA LEU A 184 -13.46 -16.21 17.14
C LEU A 184 -14.35 -17.37 17.60
N LEU A 185 -13.79 -18.52 17.95
CA LEU A 185 -14.53 -19.69 18.44
C LEU A 185 -14.59 -19.78 19.97
N SER A 186 -13.77 -19.00 20.70
CA SER A 186 -13.67 -19.04 22.17
C SER A 186 -15.00 -18.64 22.84
N ASP A 187 -15.33 -19.29 23.95
CA ASP A 187 -16.42 -18.85 24.84
C ASP A 187 -16.02 -17.65 25.71
N THR A 188 -14.72 -17.38 25.83
CA THR A 188 -14.14 -16.30 26.59
C THR A 188 -13.06 -15.61 25.75
N PRO A 189 -13.44 -14.92 24.65
CA PRO A 189 -12.48 -14.26 23.78
C PRO A 189 -11.80 -13.10 24.50
N THR A 190 -10.56 -12.80 24.10
CA THR A 190 -9.77 -11.72 24.69
C THR A 190 -10.27 -10.36 24.19
N ALA A 191 -10.43 -9.39 25.10
CA ALA A 191 -10.76 -8.00 24.71
C ALA A 191 -9.61 -7.37 23.92
N TYR A 192 -9.93 -6.51 22.95
CA TYR A 192 -8.95 -5.94 22.01
C TYR A 192 -7.77 -5.27 22.73
N LYS A 193 -8.00 -4.46 23.75
CA LYS A 193 -6.95 -3.79 24.54
C LYS A 193 -6.02 -4.72 25.33
N ASP A 194 -6.47 -5.95 25.58
CA ASP A 194 -5.71 -6.96 26.35
C ASP A 194 -4.90 -7.89 25.44
N LEU A 195 -5.03 -7.74 24.10
CA LEU A 195 -4.21 -8.43 23.11
C LEU A 195 -2.80 -7.82 23.06
N GLU A 196 -1.84 -8.62 22.62
CA GLU A 196 -0.52 -8.13 22.23
C GLU A 196 -0.65 -7.15 21.03
N GLU A 197 0.22 -6.15 20.96
CA GLU A 197 0.22 -5.11 19.92
C GLU A 197 0.11 -5.67 18.49
N GLU A 198 0.78 -6.78 18.25
CA GLU A 198 0.75 -7.50 16.99
C GLU A 198 -0.66 -7.95 16.61
N TYR A 199 -1.37 -8.59 17.55
CA TYR A 199 -2.73 -9.08 17.29
C TYR A 199 -3.75 -7.96 17.24
N GLN A 200 -3.55 -6.88 17.99
CA GLN A 200 -4.33 -5.66 17.83
C GLN A 200 -4.21 -5.11 16.39
N ALA A 201 -2.99 -5.06 15.86
CA ALA A 201 -2.76 -4.63 14.49
C ALA A 201 -3.44 -5.55 13.46
N TYR A 202 -3.40 -6.86 13.65
CA TYR A 202 -4.05 -7.82 12.75
C TYR A 202 -5.58 -7.73 12.82
N GLU A 203 -6.16 -7.65 14.00
CA GLU A 203 -7.62 -7.52 14.15
C GLU A 203 -8.13 -6.18 13.60
N SER A 204 -7.38 -5.09 13.83
CA SER A 204 -7.67 -3.79 13.22
C SER A 204 -7.64 -3.87 11.69
N TYR A 205 -6.64 -4.54 11.11
CA TYR A 205 -6.54 -4.73 9.67
C TYR A 205 -7.72 -5.55 9.12
N ILE A 206 -8.10 -6.63 9.79
CA ILE A 206 -9.25 -7.46 9.42
C ILE A 206 -10.53 -6.62 9.35
N VAL A 207 -10.80 -5.81 10.37
CA VAL A 207 -12.04 -5.03 10.44
C VAL A 207 -12.02 -3.87 9.46
N ASN A 208 -11.00 -3.02 9.50
CA ASN A 208 -10.99 -1.74 8.79
C ASN A 208 -10.60 -1.88 7.31
N ASN A 209 -9.62 -2.72 7.01
CA ASN A 209 -9.14 -2.89 5.64
C ASN A 209 -9.90 -4.01 4.94
N MET A 210 -9.76 -5.24 5.38
CA MET A 210 -10.34 -6.38 4.71
C MET A 210 -11.87 -6.36 4.68
N LEU A 211 -12.54 -6.35 5.86
CA LEU A 211 -13.99 -6.50 5.93
C LEU A 211 -14.72 -5.22 5.48
N MET A 212 -14.19 -4.05 5.81
CA MET A 212 -14.86 -2.77 5.53
C MET A 212 -14.46 -2.21 4.16
N SER A 213 -13.15 -1.95 3.93
CA SER A 213 -12.70 -1.21 2.74
C SER A 213 -12.62 -2.08 1.50
N ASP A 214 -12.02 -3.27 1.59
CA ASP A 214 -11.67 -4.07 0.40
C ASP A 214 -12.84 -4.93 -0.09
N THR A 215 -13.53 -5.60 0.86
CA THR A 215 -14.60 -6.53 0.51
C THR A 215 -16.00 -5.94 0.69
N GLY A 216 -16.14 -4.89 1.50
CA GLY A 216 -17.42 -4.29 1.86
C GLY A 216 -18.39 -5.28 2.52
N ILE A 217 -17.87 -6.36 3.12
CA ILE A 217 -18.67 -7.32 3.90
C ILE A 217 -19.21 -6.64 5.15
N LEU A 218 -18.41 -5.79 5.77
CA LEU A 218 -18.81 -4.85 6.81
C LEU A 218 -19.17 -3.52 6.13
N ASP A 219 -20.43 -3.15 6.16
CA ASP A 219 -20.95 -1.95 5.49
C ASP A 219 -20.72 -0.70 6.36
N ALA A 220 -19.73 0.11 5.95
CA ALA A 220 -19.36 1.35 6.65
C ALA A 220 -20.50 2.37 6.76
N ASP A 221 -21.40 2.40 5.76
CA ASP A 221 -22.54 3.34 5.73
C ASP A 221 -23.70 2.88 6.64
N ALA A 222 -23.78 1.57 6.91
CA ALA A 222 -24.78 1.01 7.81
C ALA A 222 -24.39 1.19 9.30
N ILE A 223 -23.10 1.44 9.60
CA ILE A 223 -22.60 1.55 10.98
C ILE A 223 -23.04 2.87 11.62
N ASP A 224 -23.78 2.78 12.72
CA ASP A 224 -24.03 3.94 13.60
C ASP A 224 -22.79 4.19 14.48
N LYS A 225 -21.99 5.20 14.13
CA LYS A 225 -20.79 5.57 14.89
C LYS A 225 -21.08 6.12 16.30
N THR A 226 -22.34 6.36 16.64
CA THR A 226 -22.77 6.77 17.99
C THR A 226 -23.18 5.58 18.86
N ASP A 227 -23.28 4.39 18.28
CA ASP A 227 -23.62 3.15 18.97
C ASP A 227 -22.60 2.81 20.06
N LEU A 228 -23.09 2.28 21.19
CA LEU A 228 -22.25 1.98 22.34
C LEU A 228 -21.25 0.85 22.05
N VAL A 229 -21.68 -0.22 21.39
CA VAL A 229 -20.80 -1.36 21.09
C VAL A 229 -19.75 -0.98 20.04
N TYR A 230 -20.12 -0.12 19.08
CA TYR A 230 -19.14 0.43 18.16
C TYR A 230 -18.04 1.22 18.90
N LYS A 231 -18.41 2.03 19.90
CA LYS A 231 -17.46 2.78 20.73
C LYS A 231 -16.63 1.88 21.65
N GLU A 232 -17.25 0.85 22.24
CA GLU A 232 -16.51 -0.15 23.01
C GLU A 232 -15.45 -0.87 22.20
N TRP A 233 -15.65 -1.01 20.86
CA TRP A 233 -14.65 -1.56 19.94
C TRP A 233 -13.60 -0.52 19.53
N THR A 234 -14.01 0.72 19.17
CA THR A 234 -13.11 1.70 18.52
C THR A 234 -12.47 2.72 19.46
N GLU A 235 -13.10 3.01 20.61
CA GLU A 235 -12.65 4.05 21.56
C GLU A 235 -12.20 3.44 22.90
N ASP A 236 -13.01 2.55 23.48
CA ASP A 236 -12.76 1.95 24.80
C ASP A 236 -11.94 0.65 24.69
N GLU A 237 -11.99 -0.01 23.55
CA GLU A 237 -11.27 -1.26 23.22
C GLU A 237 -11.54 -2.42 24.21
N THR A 238 -12.74 -2.42 24.81
CA THR A 238 -13.11 -3.30 25.91
C THR A 238 -13.77 -4.61 25.50
N ILE A 239 -14.12 -4.73 24.23
CA ILE A 239 -14.73 -5.95 23.67
C ILE A 239 -13.76 -6.65 22.71
N SER A 240 -14.00 -7.93 22.48
CA SER A 240 -13.23 -8.76 21.54
C SER A 240 -13.73 -8.61 20.12
N LEU A 241 -12.91 -9.01 19.14
CA LEU A 241 -13.31 -9.11 17.73
C LEU A 241 -14.57 -9.97 17.55
N LYS A 242 -14.67 -11.10 18.25
CA LYS A 242 -15.86 -11.97 18.23
C LYS A 242 -17.12 -11.24 18.67
N GLU A 243 -17.06 -10.51 19.78
CA GLU A 243 -18.22 -9.77 20.32
C GLU A 243 -18.64 -8.65 19.36
N PHE A 244 -17.68 -7.89 18.84
CA PHE A 244 -17.94 -6.87 17.83
C PHE A 244 -18.59 -7.45 16.57
N LEU A 245 -18.03 -8.50 15.96
CA LEU A 245 -18.58 -9.13 14.76
C LEU A 245 -19.95 -9.77 15.02
N THR A 246 -20.16 -10.36 16.20
CA THR A 246 -21.49 -10.90 16.59
C THR A 246 -22.53 -9.77 16.59
N TYR A 247 -22.20 -8.64 17.19
CA TYR A 247 -23.09 -7.48 17.22
C TYR A 247 -23.31 -6.90 15.81
N ALA A 248 -22.24 -6.77 15.01
CA ALA A 248 -22.33 -6.27 13.65
C ALA A 248 -23.27 -7.12 12.76
N ILE A 249 -23.27 -8.44 12.94
CA ILE A 249 -24.21 -9.34 12.26
C ILE A 249 -25.64 -9.07 12.73
N GLN A 250 -25.87 -8.93 14.03
CA GLN A 250 -27.21 -8.68 14.60
C GLN A 250 -27.81 -7.34 14.15
N GLN A 251 -26.95 -6.34 13.94
CA GLN A 251 -27.35 -5.01 13.46
C GLN A 251 -27.44 -4.93 11.92
N ASN A 252 -27.13 -6.02 11.21
CA ASN A 252 -27.01 -6.07 9.74
C ASN A 252 -25.92 -5.12 9.21
N TRP A 253 -24.88 -4.83 9.98
CA TRP A 253 -23.70 -4.13 9.52
C TRP A 253 -22.77 -5.06 8.75
N LEU A 254 -22.75 -6.36 9.11
CA LEU A 254 -21.94 -7.39 8.47
C LEU A 254 -22.83 -8.35 7.68
N ASP A 255 -22.58 -8.44 6.37
CA ASP A 255 -23.32 -9.29 5.43
C ASP A 255 -22.62 -10.63 5.19
N ILE A 256 -22.96 -11.64 5.98
CA ILE A 256 -22.39 -12.98 5.88
C ILE A 256 -22.74 -13.67 4.54
N THR A 257 -23.80 -13.23 3.84
CA THR A 257 -24.21 -13.82 2.57
C THR A 257 -23.20 -13.60 1.44
N LYS A 258 -22.32 -12.62 1.60
CA LYS A 258 -21.20 -12.38 0.68
C LYS A 258 -20.09 -13.44 0.82
N ILE A 259 -20.05 -14.15 1.92
CA ILE A 259 -19.06 -15.21 2.21
C ILE A 259 -19.60 -16.59 1.84
N THR A 260 -20.87 -16.84 2.15
CA THR A 260 -21.51 -18.16 1.92
C THR A 260 -22.99 -18.02 1.57
N SER A 261 -23.48 -18.88 0.69
CA SER A 261 -24.91 -18.97 0.33
C SER A 261 -25.73 -19.83 1.30
N ASP A 262 -25.10 -20.59 2.19
CA ASP A 262 -25.73 -21.58 3.07
C ASP A 262 -26.08 -21.02 4.46
N THR A 263 -26.58 -19.77 4.53
CA THR A 263 -26.82 -19.08 5.81
C THR A 263 -28.06 -19.54 6.58
N GLU A 264 -29.03 -20.21 5.93
CA GLU A 264 -30.33 -20.55 6.56
C GLU A 264 -30.27 -21.63 7.66
N TYR A 265 -29.18 -22.40 7.74
CA TYR A 265 -29.04 -23.53 8.64
C TYR A 265 -27.78 -23.54 9.49
N MET A 266 -26.96 -22.47 9.42
CA MET A 266 -25.69 -22.38 10.16
C MET A 266 -25.92 -21.98 11.61
N ASP A 267 -25.32 -22.71 12.55
CA ASP A 267 -25.19 -22.23 13.91
C ASP A 267 -24.09 -21.19 14.04
N THR A 268 -24.02 -20.52 15.20
CA THR A 268 -23.05 -19.45 15.44
C THR A 268 -21.60 -19.96 15.33
N GLY A 269 -21.30 -21.18 15.75
CA GLY A 269 -19.97 -21.78 15.65
C GLY A 269 -19.56 -22.07 14.20
N GLU A 270 -20.48 -22.60 13.41
CA GLU A 270 -20.29 -22.83 11.98
C GLU A 270 -20.06 -21.51 11.23
N MET A 271 -20.83 -20.47 11.57
CA MET A 271 -20.68 -19.15 10.99
C MET A 271 -19.30 -18.55 11.27
N PHE A 272 -18.82 -18.56 12.51
CA PHE A 272 -17.48 -18.07 12.85
C PHE A 272 -16.37 -18.95 12.28
N THR A 273 -16.58 -20.24 12.13
CA THR A 273 -15.63 -21.11 11.44
C THR A 273 -15.49 -20.69 9.96
N THR A 274 -16.62 -20.48 9.27
CA THR A 274 -16.64 -20.04 7.87
C THR A 274 -16.02 -18.65 7.72
N LEU A 275 -16.31 -17.73 8.63
CA LEU A 275 -15.70 -16.39 8.62
C LEU A 275 -14.18 -16.45 8.85
N ALA A 276 -13.71 -17.24 9.82
CA ALA A 276 -12.29 -17.42 10.10
C ALA A 276 -11.54 -18.04 8.91
N ASP A 277 -12.14 -19.03 8.25
CA ASP A 277 -11.55 -19.64 7.07
C ASP A 277 -11.54 -18.67 5.87
N TYR A 278 -12.56 -17.83 5.73
CA TYR A 278 -12.59 -16.77 4.72
C TYR A 278 -11.50 -15.72 4.99
N ILE A 279 -11.38 -15.23 6.23
CA ILE A 279 -10.34 -14.30 6.66
C ILE A 279 -8.95 -14.85 6.33
N SER A 280 -8.68 -16.08 6.71
CA SER A 280 -7.39 -16.73 6.48
C SER A 280 -7.06 -16.85 5.00
N ASN A 281 -8.02 -17.27 4.17
CA ASN A 281 -7.81 -17.42 2.73
C ASN A 281 -7.60 -16.06 2.03
N TYR A 282 -8.29 -15.02 2.46
CA TYR A 282 -8.13 -13.68 1.90
C TYR A 282 -6.76 -13.09 2.26
N LEU A 283 -6.43 -13.08 3.55
CA LEU A 283 -5.22 -12.43 4.07
C LEU A 283 -3.93 -13.13 3.64
N TYR A 284 -4.01 -14.42 3.32
CA TYR A 284 -2.85 -15.16 2.84
C TYR A 284 -2.27 -14.62 1.52
N ASP A 285 -3.14 -14.05 0.68
CA ASP A 285 -2.78 -13.47 -0.61
C ASP A 285 -2.80 -11.93 -0.60
N ASP A 286 -3.14 -11.31 0.52
CA ASP A 286 -3.17 -9.86 0.64
C ASP A 286 -1.77 -9.29 0.93
N ASP A 287 -1.20 -8.59 -0.05
CA ASP A 287 0.17 -8.07 0.05
C ASP A 287 0.36 -7.08 1.21
N ASN A 288 -0.65 -6.28 1.56
CA ASN A 288 -0.53 -5.30 2.64
C ASN A 288 -0.55 -5.99 4.01
N PHE A 289 -1.36 -7.03 4.17
CA PHE A 289 -1.30 -7.88 5.36
C PHE A 289 0.04 -8.61 5.45
N CYS A 290 0.52 -9.18 4.34
CA CYS A 290 1.83 -9.85 4.30
C CYS A 290 2.96 -8.92 4.77
N LYS A 291 2.97 -7.64 4.36
CA LYS A 291 3.95 -6.64 4.82
C LYS A 291 3.94 -6.47 6.33
N GLN A 292 2.75 -6.44 6.96
CA GLN A 292 2.66 -6.37 8.43
C GLN A 292 3.27 -7.62 9.08
N VAL A 293 3.00 -8.81 8.53
CA VAL A 293 3.59 -10.05 9.04
C VAL A 293 5.11 -10.03 8.94
N TYR A 294 5.69 -9.56 7.82
CA TYR A 294 7.16 -9.43 7.68
C TYR A 294 7.76 -8.45 8.69
N ARG A 295 7.05 -7.38 9.03
CA ARG A 295 7.48 -6.47 10.09
C ARG A 295 7.64 -7.19 11.44
N TYR A 296 6.66 -7.99 11.83
CA TYR A 296 6.71 -8.74 13.08
C TYR A 296 7.71 -9.91 13.03
N LEU A 297 7.90 -10.55 11.87
CA LEU A 297 8.96 -11.55 11.69
C LEU A 297 10.35 -10.98 11.96
N LEU A 298 10.61 -9.75 11.49
CA LEU A 298 11.86 -9.06 11.76
C LEU A 298 11.97 -8.68 13.25
N LYS A 299 10.90 -8.13 13.86
CA LYS A 299 10.86 -7.76 15.29
C LYS A 299 11.06 -8.97 16.21
N GLU A 300 10.63 -10.16 15.79
CA GLU A 300 10.81 -11.44 16.51
C GLU A 300 12.12 -12.17 16.16
N GLU A 301 12.99 -11.57 15.37
CA GLU A 301 14.24 -12.16 14.89
C GLU A 301 14.05 -13.51 14.16
N ARG A 302 12.85 -13.74 13.57
CA ARG A 302 12.59 -14.93 12.74
C ARG A 302 13.11 -14.78 11.32
N ILE A 303 13.27 -13.55 10.87
CA ILE A 303 14.08 -13.12 9.74
C ILE A 303 15.02 -12.04 10.26
N ASN A 304 16.18 -11.88 9.65
CA ASN A 304 17.17 -10.93 10.10
C ASN A 304 17.45 -9.86 9.04
N GLU A 305 18.12 -8.78 9.43
CA GLU A 305 18.44 -7.66 8.57
C GLU A 305 19.29 -8.04 7.35
N ALA A 306 20.19 -9.04 7.49
CA ALA A 306 21.01 -9.49 6.36
C ALA A 306 20.16 -10.17 5.28
N GLU A 307 19.19 -11.01 5.67
CA GLU A 307 18.25 -11.65 4.75
C GLU A 307 17.45 -10.59 3.99
N ILE A 308 16.96 -9.53 4.66
CA ILE A 308 16.25 -8.43 4.00
C ILE A 308 17.16 -7.68 3.04
N CYS A 309 18.41 -7.40 3.43
CA CYS A 309 19.37 -6.75 2.55
C CYS A 309 19.71 -7.60 1.30
N LEU A 310 19.77 -8.92 1.45
CA LEU A 310 19.98 -9.85 0.33
C LEU A 310 18.81 -9.82 -0.67
N LEU A 311 17.55 -9.65 -0.20
CA LEU A 311 16.39 -9.51 -1.07
C LEU A 311 16.53 -8.35 -2.06
N LEU A 312 17.23 -7.26 -1.69
CA LEU A 312 17.45 -6.13 -2.60
C LEU A 312 18.25 -6.53 -3.85
N PHE A 313 19.18 -7.46 -3.71
CA PHE A 313 19.92 -8.04 -4.84
C PHE A 313 19.09 -9.11 -5.57
N ASP A 314 18.42 -9.98 -4.81
CA ASP A 314 17.65 -11.09 -5.33
C ASP A 314 16.51 -10.61 -6.25
N GLN A 315 15.86 -9.50 -5.88
CA GLN A 315 14.79 -8.88 -6.66
C GLN A 315 15.28 -7.82 -7.67
N GLY A 316 16.59 -7.64 -7.81
CA GLY A 316 17.17 -6.69 -8.76
C GLY A 316 16.87 -5.22 -8.45
N VAL A 317 16.55 -4.90 -7.18
CA VAL A 317 16.45 -3.50 -6.70
C VAL A 317 17.81 -2.85 -6.74
N LEU A 318 18.84 -3.60 -6.38
CA LEU A 318 20.25 -3.23 -6.52
C LEU A 318 20.94 -4.10 -7.55
N ASP A 319 21.87 -3.51 -8.29
CA ASP A 319 22.76 -4.26 -9.16
C ASP A 319 23.59 -5.26 -8.35
N MET A 320 23.75 -6.48 -8.86
CA MET A 320 24.42 -7.56 -8.13
C MET A 320 25.88 -7.23 -7.83
N ASP A 321 26.20 -7.03 -6.55
CA ASP A 321 27.54 -7.01 -6.00
C ASP A 321 27.80 -8.31 -5.25
N THR A 322 28.52 -9.25 -5.90
CA THR A 322 28.80 -10.56 -5.32
C THR A 322 29.66 -10.50 -4.06
N THR A 323 30.47 -9.45 -3.88
CA THR A 323 31.29 -9.26 -2.67
C THR A 323 30.40 -8.83 -1.51
N ALA A 324 29.57 -7.82 -1.69
CA ALA A 324 28.63 -7.36 -0.65
C ALA A 324 27.62 -8.46 -0.31
N TYR A 325 27.10 -9.18 -1.32
CA TYR A 325 26.19 -10.33 -1.10
C TYR A 325 26.82 -11.39 -0.22
N GLN A 326 28.08 -11.77 -0.47
CA GLN A 326 28.78 -12.77 0.33
C GLN A 326 29.08 -12.26 1.74
N GLN A 327 29.44 -10.99 1.89
CA GLN A 327 29.72 -10.39 3.19
C GLN A 327 28.46 -10.27 4.06
N LEU A 328 27.29 -9.98 3.49
CA LEU A 328 26.01 -10.04 4.19
C LEU A 328 25.69 -11.47 4.63
N SER A 329 25.88 -12.45 3.70
CA SER A 329 25.58 -13.86 3.98
C SER A 329 26.47 -14.48 5.06
N ASP A 330 27.73 -14.07 5.18
CA ASP A 330 28.68 -14.59 6.18
C ASP A 330 28.77 -13.71 7.45
N GLY A 331 28.00 -12.59 7.50
CA GLY A 331 27.92 -11.68 8.63
C GLY A 331 29.14 -10.76 8.79
N SER A 332 30.03 -10.67 7.83
CA SER A 332 31.18 -9.73 7.86
C SER A 332 30.80 -8.29 7.49
N LEU A 333 29.62 -8.09 6.94
CA LEU A 333 28.98 -6.80 6.72
C LEU A 333 27.61 -6.81 7.43
N SER A 334 27.38 -5.85 8.33
CA SER A 334 26.09 -5.72 9.00
C SER A 334 25.02 -5.15 8.06
N GLY A 335 23.74 -5.49 8.32
CA GLY A 335 22.62 -4.90 7.61
C GLY A 335 22.61 -3.37 7.75
N PHE A 336 22.91 -2.85 8.94
CA PHE A 336 23.02 -1.42 9.21
C PHE A 336 24.07 -0.72 8.33
N ASP A 337 25.32 -1.21 8.33
CA ASP A 337 26.38 -0.61 7.51
C ASP A 337 26.08 -0.66 6.02
N PHE A 338 25.49 -1.77 5.58
CA PHE A 338 25.04 -1.94 4.20
C PHE A 338 23.99 -0.90 3.80
N ILE A 339 22.89 -0.82 4.55
CA ILE A 339 21.80 0.14 4.28
C ILE A 339 22.30 1.58 4.35
N TYR A 340 23.13 1.91 5.36
CA TYR A 340 23.73 3.23 5.46
C TYR A 340 24.50 3.61 4.17
N GLN A 341 25.34 2.72 3.66
CA GLN A 341 26.10 2.96 2.43
C GLN A 341 25.19 3.10 1.22
N LYS A 342 24.13 2.27 1.11
CA LYS A 342 23.20 2.31 -0.02
C LYS A 342 22.37 3.61 -0.04
N ILE A 343 21.93 4.10 1.11
CA ILE A 343 21.25 5.40 1.23
C ILE A 343 22.22 6.54 0.93
N TYR A 344 23.43 6.52 1.53
CA TYR A 344 24.42 7.58 1.33
C TYR A 344 24.81 7.76 -0.14
N ASN A 345 24.91 6.67 -0.88
CA ASN A 345 25.27 6.65 -2.30
C ASN A 345 24.06 6.85 -3.24
N LEU A 346 22.83 7.03 -2.71
CA LEU A 346 21.59 7.13 -3.46
C LEU A 346 21.27 5.86 -4.30
N GLU A 347 21.82 4.72 -3.93
CA GLU A 347 21.43 3.43 -4.51
C GLU A 347 20.05 3.00 -3.99
N ILE A 348 19.73 3.36 -2.74
CA ILE A 348 18.37 3.40 -2.19
C ILE A 348 18.06 4.87 -1.93
N ARG A 349 17.03 5.39 -2.58
CA ARG A 349 16.71 6.82 -2.52
C ARG A 349 15.77 7.14 -1.36
N PRO A 350 15.93 8.30 -0.70
CA PRO A 350 14.98 8.79 0.29
C PRO A 350 13.51 8.77 -0.15
N SER A 351 13.24 9.10 -1.42
CA SER A 351 11.89 9.05 -2.00
C SER A 351 11.28 7.64 -2.02
N GLN A 352 12.08 6.59 -2.10
CA GLN A 352 11.62 5.20 -2.02
C GLN A 352 11.29 4.78 -0.58
N LEU A 353 12.02 5.36 0.39
CA LEU A 353 11.83 5.04 1.80
C LEU A 353 10.69 5.83 2.45
N ALA A 354 10.43 7.07 1.98
CA ALA A 354 9.40 7.98 2.48
C ALA A 354 9.37 8.12 4.03
N LEU A 355 10.54 8.11 4.66
CA LEU A 355 10.67 8.14 6.12
C LEU A 355 10.25 9.47 6.72
N ASN A 356 9.43 9.46 7.76
CA ASN A 356 9.08 10.62 8.54
C ASN A 356 10.15 10.89 9.63
N PRO A 357 10.51 12.17 9.90
CA PRO A 357 10.01 13.42 9.31
C PRO A 357 10.86 13.96 8.14
N CYS A 358 11.53 13.10 7.38
CA CYS A 358 12.50 13.49 6.35
C CYS A 358 11.80 13.87 5.04
N SER A 359 11.35 15.12 4.92
CA SER A 359 10.79 15.66 3.67
C SER A 359 11.43 17.00 3.32
N GLY A 360 11.41 17.37 2.04
CA GLY A 360 11.93 18.63 1.55
C GLY A 360 11.19 19.10 0.31
N SER A 361 11.24 20.41 0.07
CA SER A 361 10.72 21.01 -1.16
C SER A 361 11.70 22.05 -1.69
N LEU A 362 11.79 22.15 -3.02
CA LEU A 362 12.59 23.17 -3.71
C LEU A 362 11.75 23.76 -4.83
N VAL A 363 11.63 25.08 -4.83
CA VAL A 363 10.94 25.85 -5.86
C VAL A 363 11.89 26.90 -6.41
N LEU A 364 12.04 26.92 -7.73
CA LEU A 364 12.85 27.91 -8.45
C LEU A 364 11.92 28.74 -9.33
N THR A 365 12.06 30.05 -9.27
CA THR A 365 11.28 30.98 -10.08
C THR A 365 12.18 32.00 -10.77
N ASP A 366 11.87 32.36 -12.02
CA ASP A 366 12.52 33.51 -12.65
C ASP A 366 11.98 34.81 -12.04
N PRO A 367 12.86 35.65 -11.38
CA PRO A 367 12.42 36.87 -10.74
C PRO A 367 11.92 37.95 -11.72
N ASN A 368 12.16 37.80 -13.03
CA ASN A 368 11.76 38.77 -14.03
C ASN A 368 10.33 38.58 -14.53
N ASN A 369 9.87 37.34 -14.65
CA ASN A 369 8.58 37.00 -15.23
C ASN A 369 7.70 36.13 -14.30
N GLY A 370 8.25 35.58 -13.24
CA GLY A 370 7.55 34.71 -12.28
C GLY A 370 7.30 33.29 -12.78
N GLU A 371 7.88 32.89 -13.90
CA GLU A 371 7.81 31.49 -14.39
C GLU A 371 8.57 30.56 -13.44
N THR A 372 8.04 29.36 -13.28
CA THR A 372 8.57 28.30 -12.39
C THR A 372 9.16 27.19 -13.21
#